data_3a394d185d22e59b693934227587f448
#
_entry.id   3a394d185d22e59b693934227587f448
#
_cell.length_a   1.000
_cell.length_b   1.000
_cell.length_c   1.000
_cell.angle_alpha   90.00
_cell.angle_beta   90.00
_cell.angle_gamma   90.00
#
_symmetry.space_group_name_H-M   'P 1'
#
loop_
_entity.id
_entity.type
_entity.pdbx_description
1 polymer ?
#
loop_
_entity_poly.entity_id
_entity_poly.type
_entity_poly.pdbx_seq_one_letter_code
_entity_poly.pdbx_strand_id
1 'polypeptide(L)'
;HDFENPWGIKDPKGNLRKMSSLLDLAVFPGTQGGPLEHVIAAKAVAFGEILNEDFKAYGKQVINNAQAMAKAFVSRGYNLISNGTDNHLMLIDLRNKNLTDKKAQETLDKAHITLNKNAVPFDDKSPFVTSGIRIGVPAVTTRGMLEAHMETIVEMIDKVLMNADDENVINNVRSEVKTFMQQFPLYPELG
;
A
#
# COMPACT_ATOMS: atom_id res chain seq x y z
N HIS A 1 9.59 16.36 30.64
CA HIS A 1 10.64 16.21 31.63
C HIS A 1 11.56 15.05 31.29
N ASP A 2 12.88 15.28 31.34
CA ASP A 2 13.85 14.21 31.20
C ASP A 2 13.94 13.43 32.54
N PHE A 3 14.06 12.13 32.50
CA PHE A 3 14.05 11.26 33.66
C PHE A 3 15.20 10.24 33.60
N GLU A 4 15.54 9.65 34.74
CA GLU A 4 16.55 8.61 34.84
C GLU A 4 16.02 7.32 34.17
N ASN A 5 16.89 6.61 33.42
CA ASN A 5 16.47 5.42 32.74
C ASN A 5 16.05 4.30 33.70
N PRO A 6 14.96 3.60 33.43
CA PRO A 6 14.43 2.54 34.30
C PRO A 6 15.26 1.24 34.28
N TRP A 7 16.22 1.12 33.36
CA TRP A 7 17.04 -0.08 33.19
C TRP A 7 18.32 -0.07 33.99
N GLY A 8 18.56 0.97 34.80
CA GLY A 8 19.74 1.08 35.65
C GLY A 8 21.06 1.31 34.91
N ILE A 9 21.01 1.75 33.63
CA ILE A 9 22.21 2.01 32.82
C ILE A 9 22.92 3.21 33.34
N LYS A 10 24.23 3.04 33.64
CA LYS A 10 25.08 4.06 34.24
C LYS A 10 26.12 4.57 33.25
N ASP A 11 26.59 5.79 33.52
CA ASP A 11 27.77 6.36 32.86
C ASP A 11 29.08 5.77 33.47
N PRO A 12 30.25 6.05 32.89
CA PRO A 12 31.54 5.60 33.45
C PRO A 12 31.85 6.11 34.85
N LYS A 13 31.16 7.15 35.31
CA LYS A 13 31.31 7.73 36.66
C LYS A 13 30.35 7.10 37.69
N GLY A 14 29.49 6.15 37.24
CA GLY A 14 28.53 5.46 38.08
C GLY A 14 27.17 6.14 38.24
N ASN A 15 26.91 7.28 37.60
CA ASN A 15 25.64 7.97 37.67
C ASN A 15 24.64 7.35 36.70
N LEU A 16 23.35 7.31 37.08
CA LEU A 16 22.28 6.87 36.15
C LEU A 16 22.21 7.83 34.96
N ARG A 17 22.22 7.26 33.77
CA ARG A 17 22.02 8.04 32.55
C ARG A 17 20.57 8.51 32.46
N LYS A 18 20.38 9.71 31.94
CA LYS A 18 19.07 10.25 31.60
C LYS A 18 18.52 9.52 30.38
N MET A 19 17.20 9.39 30.29
CA MET A 19 16.54 8.73 29.17
C MET A 19 16.84 9.41 27.82
N SER A 20 16.85 10.75 27.79
CA SER A 20 17.25 11.50 26.60
C SER A 20 18.62 11.10 26.08
N SER A 21 19.61 10.98 26.98
CA SER A 21 20.99 10.60 26.63
C SER A 21 21.07 9.18 26.02
N LEU A 22 20.21 8.26 26.46
CA LEU A 22 20.15 6.91 25.87
C LEU A 22 19.49 6.92 24.51
N LEU A 23 18.44 7.72 24.33
CA LEU A 23 17.75 7.88 23.04
C LEU A 23 18.68 8.55 22.02
N ASP A 24 19.37 9.63 22.40
CA ASP A 24 20.35 10.31 21.55
C ASP A 24 21.45 9.34 21.09
N LEU A 25 21.99 8.53 22.02
CA LEU A 25 23.02 7.55 21.71
C LEU A 25 22.50 6.45 20.79
N ALA A 26 21.26 6.01 20.96
CA ALA A 26 20.63 5.01 20.13
C ALA A 26 20.42 5.53 18.69
N VAL A 27 20.12 6.82 18.53
CA VAL A 27 20.00 7.46 17.21
C VAL A 27 21.39 7.68 16.63
N PHE A 28 22.28 8.38 17.32
CA PHE A 28 23.63 8.67 16.84
C PHE A 28 24.66 8.44 17.98
N PRO A 29 25.66 7.57 17.77
CA PRO A 29 25.99 6.85 16.53
C PRO A 29 25.34 5.46 16.40
N GLY A 30 24.34 5.13 17.24
CA GLY A 30 23.76 3.78 17.31
C GLY A 30 23.14 3.26 16.00
N THR A 31 22.39 4.13 15.30
CA THR A 31 21.69 3.77 14.05
C THR A 31 21.96 4.75 12.91
N GLN A 32 22.28 6.01 13.19
CA GLN A 32 22.49 7.07 12.21
C GLN A 32 23.97 7.43 12.12
N GLY A 33 24.36 7.99 10.97
CA GLY A 33 25.68 8.58 10.72
C GLY A 33 25.54 9.95 10.09
N GLY A 34 26.38 10.29 9.13
CA GLY A 34 26.27 11.52 8.34
C GLY A 34 24.93 11.58 7.59
N PRO A 35 24.40 12.79 7.35
CA PRO A 35 23.11 12.95 6.69
C PRO A 35 23.15 12.43 5.25
N LEU A 36 22.07 11.78 4.82
CA LEU A 36 21.91 11.30 3.46
C LEU A 36 21.43 12.46 2.56
N GLU A 37 22.36 13.30 2.11
CA GLU A 37 22.07 14.53 1.38
C GLU A 37 21.21 14.31 0.13
N HIS A 38 21.41 13.18 -0.59
CA HIS A 38 20.60 12.83 -1.74
C HIS A 38 19.13 12.56 -1.37
N VAL A 39 18.87 11.98 -0.19
CA VAL A 39 17.49 11.77 0.32
C VAL A 39 16.88 13.10 0.74
N ILE A 40 17.66 13.99 1.34
CA ILE A 40 17.21 15.35 1.74
C ILE A 40 16.84 16.14 0.48
N ALA A 41 17.68 16.11 -0.55
CA ALA A 41 17.42 16.75 -1.83
C ALA A 41 16.16 16.18 -2.51
N ALA A 42 15.99 14.86 -2.53
CA ALA A 42 14.80 14.22 -3.09
C ALA A 42 13.51 14.65 -2.35
N LYS A 43 13.55 14.76 -1.01
CA LYS A 43 12.41 15.28 -0.24
C LYS A 43 12.11 16.73 -0.56
N ALA A 44 13.14 17.57 -0.73
CA ALA A 44 12.95 18.98 -1.09
C ALA A 44 12.26 19.14 -2.45
N VAL A 45 12.65 18.32 -3.44
CA VAL A 45 12.00 18.28 -4.76
C VAL A 45 10.55 17.84 -4.62
N ALA A 46 10.29 16.72 -3.95
CA ALA A 46 8.94 16.20 -3.76
C ALA A 46 8.01 17.21 -3.05
N PHE A 47 8.51 17.92 -2.03
CA PHE A 47 7.73 18.97 -1.37
C PHE A 47 7.50 20.20 -2.27
N GLY A 48 8.46 20.52 -3.15
CA GLY A 48 8.27 21.55 -4.17
C GLY A 48 7.17 21.21 -5.16
N GLU A 49 7.10 19.95 -5.60
CA GLU A 49 6.05 19.47 -6.51
C GLU A 49 4.65 19.56 -5.89
N ILE A 50 4.52 19.28 -4.57
CA ILE A 50 3.23 19.37 -3.84
C ILE A 50 2.64 20.80 -3.86
N LEU A 51 3.46 21.83 -3.99
CA LEU A 51 3.00 23.22 -4.03
C LEU A 51 2.34 23.61 -5.35
N ASN A 52 2.44 22.79 -6.39
CA ASN A 52 1.89 23.05 -7.70
C ASN A 52 0.39 22.67 -7.79
N GLU A 53 -0.35 23.38 -8.65
CA GLU A 53 -1.77 23.08 -8.89
C GLU A 53 -1.97 21.68 -9.52
N ASP A 54 -1.01 21.20 -10.32
CA ASP A 54 -1.04 19.86 -10.91
C ASP A 54 -1.10 18.76 -9.84
N PHE A 55 -0.43 18.97 -8.70
CA PHE A 55 -0.51 18.01 -7.59
C PHE A 55 -1.89 17.97 -6.94
N LYS A 56 -2.59 19.11 -6.89
CA LYS A 56 -3.99 19.15 -6.40
C LYS A 56 -4.92 18.40 -7.34
N ALA A 57 -4.75 18.56 -8.64
CA ALA A 57 -5.50 17.82 -9.66
C ALA A 57 -5.22 16.31 -9.55
N TYR A 58 -3.94 15.93 -9.40
CA TYR A 58 -3.54 14.54 -9.15
C TYR A 58 -4.19 13.96 -7.88
N GLY A 59 -4.13 14.68 -6.76
CA GLY A 59 -4.74 14.23 -5.50
C GLY A 59 -6.24 14.00 -5.62
N LYS A 60 -6.95 14.87 -6.35
CA LYS A 60 -8.38 14.70 -6.65
C LYS A 60 -8.63 13.46 -7.52
N GLN A 61 -7.79 13.25 -8.55
CA GLN A 61 -7.90 12.06 -9.40
C GLN A 61 -7.65 10.77 -8.62
N VAL A 62 -6.71 10.76 -7.68
CA VAL A 62 -6.49 9.61 -6.78
C VAL A 62 -7.77 9.26 -6.02
N ILE A 63 -8.44 10.24 -5.44
CA ILE A 63 -9.70 10.02 -4.70
C ILE A 63 -10.80 9.51 -5.65
N ASN A 64 -10.96 10.12 -6.81
CA ASN A 64 -11.94 9.71 -7.82
C ASN A 64 -11.72 8.23 -8.24
N ASN A 65 -10.49 7.88 -8.54
CA ASN A 65 -10.11 6.50 -8.89
C ASN A 65 -10.40 5.53 -7.76
N ALA A 66 -10.06 5.89 -6.52
CA ALA A 66 -10.33 5.05 -5.35
C ALA A 66 -11.84 4.82 -5.16
N GLN A 67 -12.65 5.85 -5.32
CA GLN A 67 -14.12 5.74 -5.23
C GLN A 67 -14.70 4.90 -6.37
N ALA A 68 -14.20 5.05 -7.60
CA ALA A 68 -14.62 4.23 -8.73
C ALA A 68 -14.28 2.76 -8.50
N MET A 69 -13.06 2.46 -8.06
CA MET A 69 -12.62 1.12 -7.71
C MET A 69 -13.48 0.51 -6.58
N ALA A 70 -13.74 1.28 -5.53
CA ALA A 70 -14.59 0.85 -4.42
C ALA A 70 -16.00 0.49 -4.89
N LYS A 71 -16.63 1.32 -5.72
CA LYS A 71 -17.95 1.04 -6.32
C LYS A 71 -17.93 -0.24 -7.16
N ALA A 72 -16.89 -0.45 -7.94
CA ALA A 72 -16.74 -1.64 -8.77
C ALA A 72 -16.61 -2.92 -7.94
N PHE A 73 -15.92 -2.88 -6.79
CA PHE A 73 -15.88 -4.01 -5.85
C PHE A 73 -17.24 -4.26 -5.18
N VAL A 74 -17.89 -3.20 -4.69
CA VAL A 74 -19.22 -3.32 -4.06
C VAL A 74 -20.23 -3.92 -5.03
N SER A 75 -20.25 -3.49 -6.30
CA SER A 75 -21.16 -4.03 -7.32
C SER A 75 -20.96 -5.53 -7.59
N ARG A 76 -19.75 -6.06 -7.31
CA ARG A 76 -19.42 -7.51 -7.40
C ARG A 76 -19.60 -8.24 -6.06
N GLY A 77 -20.22 -7.58 -5.08
CA GLY A 77 -20.56 -8.18 -3.80
C GLY A 77 -19.38 -8.36 -2.85
N TYR A 78 -18.32 -7.57 -2.98
CA TYR A 78 -17.25 -7.50 -1.98
C TYR A 78 -17.65 -6.62 -0.81
N ASN A 79 -17.21 -7.00 0.39
CA ASN A 79 -17.40 -6.21 1.59
C ASN A 79 -16.20 -5.25 1.78
N LEU A 80 -16.44 -3.96 1.64
CA LEU A 80 -15.45 -2.95 1.97
C LEU A 80 -15.62 -2.48 3.41
N ILE A 81 -14.53 -2.43 4.15
CA ILE A 81 -14.53 -1.82 5.48
C ILE A 81 -14.93 -0.35 5.34
N SER A 82 -15.79 0.13 6.22
CA SER A 82 -16.41 1.46 6.16
C SER A 82 -17.31 1.71 4.92
N ASN A 83 -17.72 0.66 4.22
CA ASN A 83 -18.59 0.71 3.04
C ASN A 83 -18.06 1.57 1.88
N GLY A 84 -16.75 1.78 1.81
CA GLY A 84 -16.13 2.57 0.75
C GLY A 84 -14.80 3.19 1.15
N THR A 85 -14.48 4.31 0.50
CA THR A 85 -13.26 5.08 0.80
C THR A 85 -13.44 6.57 0.48
N ASP A 86 -12.80 7.41 1.26
CA ASP A 86 -12.66 8.86 1.06
C ASP A 86 -11.20 9.29 0.85
N ASN A 87 -10.29 8.32 0.71
CA ASN A 87 -8.88 8.54 0.52
C ASN A 87 -8.32 7.69 -0.65
N HIS A 88 -7.04 7.37 -0.63
CA HIS A 88 -6.31 6.72 -1.72
C HIS A 88 -6.35 5.18 -1.71
N LEU A 89 -6.90 4.57 -0.68
CA LEU A 89 -6.91 3.12 -0.51
C LEU A 89 -8.24 2.61 0.01
N MET A 90 -8.43 1.30 -0.07
CA MET A 90 -9.55 0.58 0.53
C MET A 90 -9.10 -0.72 1.16
N LEU A 91 -9.81 -1.16 2.18
CA LEU A 91 -9.66 -2.46 2.83
C LEU A 91 -10.87 -3.33 2.50
N ILE A 92 -10.63 -4.47 1.93
CA ILE A 92 -11.66 -5.41 1.47
C ILE A 92 -11.62 -6.64 2.35
N ASP A 93 -12.76 -7.00 2.92
CA ASP A 93 -12.96 -8.23 3.69
C ASP A 93 -13.34 -9.38 2.74
N LEU A 94 -12.53 -10.43 2.72
CA LEU A 94 -12.70 -11.57 1.84
C LEU A 94 -13.48 -12.75 2.46
N ARG A 95 -13.94 -12.62 3.72
CA ARG A 95 -14.67 -13.69 4.41
C ARG A 95 -15.94 -14.09 3.68
N ASN A 96 -16.65 -13.15 3.08
CA ASN A 96 -17.84 -13.42 2.29
C ASN A 96 -17.56 -14.08 0.92
N LYS A 97 -16.29 -14.15 0.52
CA LYS A 97 -15.83 -14.85 -0.70
C LYS A 97 -15.16 -16.19 -0.38
N ASN A 98 -15.12 -16.59 0.90
CA ASN A 98 -14.45 -17.80 1.40
C ASN A 98 -12.96 -17.87 1.02
N LEU A 99 -12.29 -16.71 0.96
CA LEU A 99 -10.87 -16.59 0.65
C LEU A 99 -10.09 -16.06 1.86
N THR A 100 -8.85 -16.53 2.01
CA THR A 100 -7.88 -15.91 2.91
C THR A 100 -7.06 -14.87 2.16
N ASP A 101 -6.54 -13.88 2.87
CA ASP A 101 -5.63 -12.88 2.32
C ASP A 101 -4.38 -13.49 1.68
N LYS A 102 -3.83 -14.54 2.34
CA LYS A 102 -2.67 -15.26 1.82
C LYS A 102 -2.95 -15.89 0.46
N LYS A 103 -4.08 -16.61 0.32
CA LYS A 103 -4.48 -17.22 -0.95
C LYS A 103 -4.72 -16.14 -2.01
N ALA A 104 -5.42 -15.06 -1.65
CA ALA A 104 -5.70 -13.94 -2.55
C ALA A 104 -4.41 -13.28 -3.04
N GLN A 105 -3.48 -12.96 -2.14
CA GLN A 105 -2.20 -12.35 -2.50
C GLN A 105 -1.38 -13.26 -3.42
N GLU A 106 -1.15 -14.52 -3.02
CA GLU A 106 -0.34 -15.46 -3.79
C GLU A 106 -0.89 -15.69 -5.20
N THR A 107 -2.22 -15.72 -5.34
CA THR A 107 -2.88 -15.93 -6.63
C THR A 107 -2.82 -14.69 -7.51
N LEU A 108 -3.04 -13.50 -6.94
CA LEU A 108 -2.95 -12.24 -7.66
C LEU A 108 -1.52 -11.90 -8.06
N ASP A 109 -0.52 -12.22 -7.22
CA ASP A 109 0.90 -12.08 -7.58
C ASP A 109 1.26 -12.91 -8.82
N LYS A 110 0.72 -14.12 -8.96
CA LYS A 110 0.89 -14.94 -10.18
C LYS A 110 0.30 -14.27 -11.42
N ALA A 111 -0.77 -13.50 -11.25
CA ALA A 111 -1.39 -12.71 -12.32
C ALA A 111 -0.73 -11.34 -12.54
N HIS A 112 0.40 -11.05 -11.89
CA HIS A 112 1.10 -9.76 -11.89
C HIS A 112 0.27 -8.58 -11.33
N ILE A 113 -0.59 -8.87 -10.37
CA ILE A 113 -1.37 -7.88 -9.63
C ILE A 113 -0.89 -7.89 -8.18
N THR A 114 -0.15 -6.86 -7.79
CA THR A 114 0.43 -6.73 -6.44
C THR A 114 -0.50 -5.97 -5.52
N LEU A 115 -0.74 -6.54 -4.33
CA LEU A 115 -1.50 -5.92 -3.25
C LEU A 115 -0.96 -6.35 -1.87
N ASN A 116 -1.49 -5.77 -0.80
CA ASN A 116 -1.09 -6.14 0.55
C ASN A 116 -2.15 -6.98 1.24
N LYS A 117 -1.70 -8.06 1.94
CA LYS A 117 -2.49 -8.72 2.99
C LYS A 117 -2.76 -7.73 4.12
N ASN A 118 -3.93 -7.84 4.73
CA ASN A 118 -4.27 -6.97 5.85
C ASN A 118 -5.32 -7.63 6.76
N ALA A 119 -5.13 -7.54 8.07
CA ALA A 119 -6.19 -7.89 9.00
C ALA A 119 -7.39 -6.96 8.83
N VAL A 120 -8.58 -7.49 8.99
CA VAL A 120 -9.81 -6.73 9.06
C VAL A 120 -10.24 -6.50 10.53
N PRO A 121 -11.09 -5.52 10.83
CA PRO A 121 -11.64 -5.38 12.16
C PRO A 121 -12.30 -6.67 12.64
N PHE A 122 -11.99 -7.08 13.87
CA PHE A 122 -12.48 -8.32 14.47
C PHE A 122 -12.14 -9.57 13.64
N ASP A 123 -10.93 -9.59 13.06
CA ASP A 123 -10.42 -10.74 12.32
C ASP A 123 -10.25 -11.93 13.27
N ASP A 124 -10.80 -13.08 12.92
CA ASP A 124 -10.74 -14.33 13.68
C ASP A 124 -9.53 -15.20 13.31
N LYS A 125 -8.74 -14.75 12.34
CA LYS A 125 -7.56 -15.47 11.85
C LYS A 125 -6.28 -15.05 12.60
N SER A 126 -5.24 -15.88 12.48
CA SER A 126 -3.94 -15.53 13.02
C SER A 126 -3.31 -14.33 12.28
N PRO A 127 -2.38 -13.57 12.90
CA PRO A 127 -1.70 -12.47 12.23
C PRO A 127 -0.91 -12.84 10.95
N PHE A 128 -0.67 -14.14 10.75
CA PHE A 128 0.05 -14.65 9.56
C PHE A 128 -0.88 -15.03 8.41
N VAL A 129 -2.18 -15.23 8.70
CA VAL A 129 -3.22 -15.56 7.73
C VAL A 129 -4.44 -14.74 8.12
N THR A 130 -4.63 -13.60 7.51
CA THR A 130 -5.71 -12.68 7.81
C THR A 130 -6.85 -12.79 6.78
N SER A 131 -7.87 -11.97 6.90
CA SER A 131 -9.09 -12.11 6.10
C SER A 131 -9.29 -10.99 5.10
N GLY A 132 -8.35 -10.05 4.98
CA GLY A 132 -8.51 -8.88 4.13
C GLY A 132 -7.35 -8.58 3.21
N ILE A 133 -7.65 -7.83 2.17
CA ILE A 133 -6.66 -7.24 1.26
C ILE A 133 -6.79 -5.72 1.25
N ARG A 134 -5.65 -5.05 1.17
CA ARG A 134 -5.58 -3.59 1.05
C ARG A 134 -5.11 -3.22 -0.35
N ILE A 135 -5.89 -2.38 -1.01
CA ILE A 135 -5.62 -1.90 -2.36
C ILE A 135 -5.58 -0.38 -2.35
N GLY A 136 -4.58 0.19 -3.02
CA GLY A 136 -4.46 1.63 -3.23
C GLY A 136 -4.28 1.96 -4.70
N VAL A 137 -4.64 3.18 -5.09
CA VAL A 137 -4.67 3.61 -6.49
C VAL A 137 -3.61 4.66 -6.90
N PRO A 138 -2.75 5.21 -6.02
CA PRO A 138 -1.79 6.23 -6.44
C PRO A 138 -0.87 5.77 -7.57
N ALA A 139 -0.35 4.54 -7.51
CA ALA A 139 0.57 4.01 -8.51
C ALA A 139 -0.05 3.95 -9.92
N VAL A 140 -1.30 3.51 -10.03
CA VAL A 140 -2.01 3.45 -11.31
C VAL A 140 -2.47 4.84 -11.76
N THR A 141 -2.81 5.75 -10.83
CA THR A 141 -3.12 7.15 -11.13
C THR A 141 -1.89 7.88 -11.69
N THR A 142 -0.72 7.67 -11.10
CA THR A 142 0.55 8.23 -11.61
C THR A 142 0.86 7.76 -13.03
N ARG A 143 0.42 6.56 -13.41
CA ARG A 143 0.54 6.04 -14.78
C ARG A 143 -0.52 6.60 -15.75
N GLY A 144 -1.38 7.52 -15.31
CA GLY A 144 -2.40 8.17 -16.14
C GLY A 144 -3.74 7.44 -16.23
N MET A 145 -3.99 6.45 -15.35
CA MET A 145 -5.28 5.77 -15.32
C MET A 145 -6.36 6.63 -14.68
N LEU A 146 -7.57 6.53 -15.20
CA LEU A 146 -8.77 7.24 -14.78
C LEU A 146 -9.84 6.26 -14.29
N GLU A 147 -10.99 6.78 -13.87
CA GLU A 147 -12.08 6.02 -13.25
C GLU A 147 -12.54 4.81 -14.09
N ALA A 148 -12.64 4.95 -15.42
CA ALA A 148 -13.05 3.87 -16.30
C ALA A 148 -12.09 2.66 -16.26
N HIS A 149 -10.79 2.92 -16.05
CA HIS A 149 -9.78 1.86 -15.96
C HIS A 149 -9.87 1.09 -14.64
N MET A 150 -10.44 1.70 -13.59
CA MET A 150 -10.63 1.04 -12.29
C MET A 150 -11.61 -0.13 -12.38
N GLU A 151 -12.65 -0.01 -13.20
CA GLU A 151 -13.58 -1.10 -13.48
C GLU A 151 -12.86 -2.32 -14.10
N THR A 152 -12.02 -2.08 -15.12
CA THR A 152 -11.22 -3.12 -15.78
C THR A 152 -10.25 -3.80 -14.80
N ILE A 153 -9.59 -3.03 -13.93
CA ILE A 153 -8.70 -3.58 -12.90
C ILE A 153 -9.47 -4.48 -11.93
N VAL A 154 -10.63 -4.02 -11.46
CA VAL A 154 -11.47 -4.81 -10.54
C VAL A 154 -11.98 -6.07 -11.22
N GLU A 155 -12.35 -6.02 -12.50
CA GLU A 155 -12.75 -7.21 -13.26
C GLU A 155 -11.64 -8.26 -13.32
N MET A 156 -10.40 -7.84 -13.61
CA MET A 156 -9.24 -8.74 -13.61
C MET A 156 -8.97 -9.33 -12.23
N ILE A 157 -9.07 -8.52 -11.16
CA ILE A 157 -8.91 -8.99 -9.78
C ILE A 157 -10.01 -10.01 -9.43
N ASP A 158 -11.27 -9.69 -9.68
CA ASP A 158 -12.41 -10.57 -9.40
C ASP A 158 -12.30 -11.90 -10.13
N LYS A 159 -11.93 -11.87 -11.43
CA LYS A 159 -11.72 -13.05 -12.24
C LYS A 159 -10.68 -14.00 -11.65
N VAL A 160 -9.57 -13.46 -11.13
CA VAL A 160 -8.53 -14.24 -10.45
C VAL A 160 -9.04 -14.78 -9.12
N LEU A 161 -9.66 -13.94 -8.29
CA LEU A 161 -10.11 -14.35 -6.96
C LEU A 161 -11.21 -15.42 -7.01
N MET A 162 -12.14 -15.30 -7.95
CA MET A 162 -13.22 -16.28 -8.10
C MET A 162 -12.75 -17.61 -8.74
N ASN A 163 -11.54 -17.64 -9.30
CA ASN A 163 -10.94 -18.81 -9.93
C ASN A 163 -9.53 -19.08 -9.36
N ALA A 164 -9.37 -18.92 -8.04
CA ALA A 164 -8.05 -18.93 -7.38
C ALA A 164 -7.29 -20.26 -7.47
N ASP A 165 -7.94 -21.35 -7.91
CA ASP A 165 -7.34 -22.67 -8.11
C ASP A 165 -7.20 -23.05 -9.60
N ASP A 166 -7.61 -22.17 -10.53
CA ASP A 166 -7.51 -22.41 -11.97
C ASP A 166 -6.31 -21.65 -12.57
N GLU A 167 -5.20 -22.37 -12.74
CA GLU A 167 -3.97 -21.83 -13.32
C GLU A 167 -4.16 -21.32 -14.77
N ASN A 168 -5.11 -21.84 -15.55
CA ASN A 168 -5.37 -21.34 -16.91
C ASN A 168 -6.00 -19.94 -16.85
N VAL A 169 -6.96 -19.73 -15.96
CA VAL A 169 -7.59 -18.42 -15.76
C VAL A 169 -6.54 -17.42 -15.28
N ILE A 170 -5.70 -17.79 -14.30
CA ILE A 170 -4.64 -16.93 -13.75
C ILE A 170 -3.65 -16.52 -14.86
N ASN A 171 -3.20 -17.47 -15.69
CA ASN A 171 -2.28 -17.20 -16.81
C ASN A 171 -2.91 -16.32 -17.90
N ASN A 172 -4.19 -16.50 -18.18
CA ASN A 172 -4.93 -15.64 -19.11
C ASN A 172 -5.00 -14.21 -18.59
N VAL A 173 -5.40 -14.02 -17.31
CA VAL A 173 -5.45 -12.70 -16.71
C VAL A 173 -4.06 -12.06 -16.64
N ARG A 174 -2.99 -12.82 -16.36
CA ARG A 174 -1.62 -12.31 -16.42
C ARG A 174 -1.28 -11.72 -17.79
N SER A 175 -1.73 -12.36 -18.86
CA SER A 175 -1.53 -11.86 -20.23
C SER A 175 -2.39 -10.62 -20.51
N GLU A 176 -3.63 -10.59 -20.02
CA GLU A 176 -4.54 -9.44 -20.07
C GLU A 176 -3.90 -8.23 -19.33
N VAL A 177 -3.40 -8.43 -18.10
CA VAL A 177 -2.70 -7.39 -17.33
C VAL A 177 -1.50 -6.84 -18.10
N LYS A 178 -0.66 -7.72 -18.66
CA LYS A 178 0.51 -7.28 -19.44
C LYS A 178 0.11 -6.41 -20.64
N THR A 179 -0.88 -6.82 -21.39
CA THR A 179 -1.38 -6.07 -22.55
C THR A 179 -2.01 -4.74 -22.13
N PHE A 180 -2.81 -4.74 -21.08
CA PHE A 180 -3.44 -3.55 -20.53
C PHE A 180 -2.40 -2.53 -20.07
N MET A 181 -1.37 -2.98 -19.35
CA MET A 181 -0.33 -2.11 -18.80
C MET A 181 0.62 -1.51 -19.85
N GLN A 182 0.68 -2.07 -21.06
CA GLN A 182 1.46 -1.48 -22.16
C GLN A 182 0.92 -0.11 -22.59
N GLN A 183 -0.35 0.18 -22.34
CA GLN A 183 -0.98 1.47 -22.63
C GLN A 183 -0.57 2.57 -21.62
N PHE A 184 0.03 2.19 -20.49
CA PHE A 184 0.36 3.05 -19.37
C PHE A 184 1.83 2.87 -18.96
N PRO A 185 2.81 3.20 -19.82
CA PRO A 185 4.22 3.03 -19.48
C PRO A 185 4.63 3.95 -18.33
N LEU A 186 5.59 3.49 -17.51
CA LEU A 186 6.25 4.35 -16.54
C LEU A 186 7.40 5.08 -17.22
N TYR A 187 7.51 6.39 -16.96
CA TYR A 187 8.62 7.23 -17.45
C TYR A 187 8.88 7.08 -18.96
N PRO A 188 7.87 7.30 -19.82
CA PRO A 188 8.01 7.09 -21.26
C PRO A 188 9.13 7.95 -21.86
N GLU A 189 9.48 9.06 -21.20
CA GLU A 189 10.58 9.96 -21.56
C GLU A 189 11.98 9.38 -21.31
N LEU A 190 12.10 8.32 -20.53
CA LEU A 190 13.40 7.68 -20.24
C LEU A 190 13.73 6.52 -21.18
N GLY A 191 12.83 6.17 -22.10
CA GLY A 191 13.02 5.17 -23.17
C GLY A 191 12.53 3.80 -22.82
#